data_10c7a6a036183097e761d84e368dbf7d
#
_entry.id   10c7a6a036183097e761d84e368dbf7d
#
_cell.length_a   1.000
_cell.length_b   1.000
_cell.length_c   1.000
_cell.angle_alpha   90.00
_cell.angle_beta   90.00
_cell.angle_gamma   90.00
#
_symmetry.space_group_name_H-M   'P 1'
#
loop_
_entity.id
_entity.type
_entity.pdbx_description
1 polymer ?
#
loop_
_entity_poly.entity_id
_entity_poly.type
_entity_poly.pdbx_seq_one_letter_code
_entity_poly.pdbx_strand_id
1 'polypeptide(L)'
;MKNLSRRLGLLCLGSILNATLAHAQQHPAASGEALQLLQKVATAAQKVTYSGVFIYQNGSRSETSRITHLIDGGNEFERLEVLDGSPREVMRRNDEVSCLLPESKMLIVEQRNTRPLFPTLLPGTLAGLTEYYHVRKGTIGRIAGIESQSLHMDPRDEFRYGHQFWIDPQTGLLLKASLLNENGQPLESFAFTELRYGIPQDVDAVKAKFDAKGGNWQVQQMRSSDVKGDDGQWLIKAVLPGFRRISGTRRQLRPDAPEGMQLIFSDGLASISVFIEPDAGRGNEEARAFSMGAVNGYRRRIADHLVIVMGDVPPTALRRFADAIEPKRK
;
A
#
# COMPACT_ATOMS: atom_id res chain seq x y z
N MET A 1 12.79 59.03 -73.07
CA MET A 1 11.39 59.43 -73.40
C MET A 1 10.42 58.51 -72.65
N LYS A 2 9.57 59.11 -71.80
CA LYS A 2 8.24 58.62 -71.34
C LYS A 2 8.21 57.37 -70.47
N ASN A 3 7.56 57.28 -69.37
CA ASN A 3 6.67 57.93 -68.40
C ASN A 3 6.45 56.87 -67.33
N LEU A 4 6.72 57.07 -66.09
CA LEU A 4 5.93 57.48 -64.96
C LEU A 4 4.52 56.88 -64.90
N SER A 5 4.30 55.95 -63.96
CA SER A 5 3.06 55.92 -63.17
C SER A 5 3.23 55.11 -61.87
N ARG A 6 3.08 55.83 -60.78
CA ARG A 6 2.91 55.31 -59.38
C ARG A 6 1.63 54.53 -59.28
N ARG A 7 1.66 53.36 -58.61
CA ARG A 7 0.48 52.90 -57.88
C ARG A 7 0.88 52.46 -56.49
N LEU A 8 0.34 53.18 -55.55
CA LEU A 8 0.31 52.95 -54.10
C LEU A 8 -0.52 51.67 -53.82
N GLY A 9 0.08 50.62 -53.27
CA GLY A 9 -0.62 49.45 -52.80
C GLY A 9 -0.53 49.34 -51.29
N LEU A 10 -1.66 49.51 -50.65
CA LEU A 10 -1.89 49.43 -49.21
C LEU A 10 -1.60 48.03 -48.70
N LEU A 11 -0.59 47.88 -47.84
CA LEU A 11 -0.30 46.63 -47.10
C LEU A 11 -1.24 46.58 -45.87
N CYS A 12 -2.28 45.74 -45.93
CA CYS A 12 -3.00 45.31 -44.76
C CYS A 12 -2.21 44.29 -44.01
N LEU A 13 -1.63 44.63 -42.87
CA LEU A 13 -1.07 43.68 -41.90
C LEU A 13 -2.27 43.00 -41.18
N GLY A 14 -2.60 41.81 -41.61
CA GLY A 14 -3.50 40.91 -40.88
C GLY A 14 -2.72 40.23 -39.76
N SER A 15 -2.91 40.67 -38.53
CA SER A 15 -2.44 39.98 -37.33
C SER A 15 -3.22 38.67 -37.15
N ILE A 16 -2.60 37.54 -37.52
CA ILE A 16 -3.16 36.22 -37.22
C ILE A 16 -2.89 35.96 -35.73
N LEU A 17 -3.91 36.10 -34.91
CA LEU A 17 -3.94 35.71 -33.51
C LEU A 17 -3.99 34.17 -33.47
N ASN A 18 -2.83 33.49 -33.33
CA ASN A 18 -2.78 32.05 -33.03
C ASN A 18 -3.28 31.84 -31.62
N ALA A 19 -4.56 31.56 -31.45
CA ALA A 19 -5.12 31.02 -30.23
C ALA A 19 -4.68 29.54 -30.13
N THR A 20 -3.61 29.28 -29.38
CA THR A 20 -3.27 27.96 -28.94
C THR A 20 -4.36 27.45 -27.99
N LEU A 21 -5.29 26.69 -28.54
CA LEU A 21 -6.21 25.88 -27.73
C LEU A 21 -5.37 24.90 -26.93
N ALA A 22 -5.13 25.22 -25.66
CA ALA A 22 -4.64 24.25 -24.70
C ALA A 22 -5.71 23.13 -24.62
N HIS A 23 -5.45 22.02 -25.28
CA HIS A 23 -6.21 20.79 -25.09
C HIS A 23 -5.92 20.33 -23.67
N ALA A 24 -6.78 20.71 -22.72
CA ALA A 24 -6.86 20.01 -21.46
C ALA A 24 -7.18 18.55 -21.82
N GLN A 25 -6.21 17.65 -21.63
CA GLN A 25 -6.43 16.22 -21.75
C GLN A 25 -7.50 15.86 -20.73
N GLN A 26 -8.73 15.78 -21.19
CA GLN A 26 -9.82 15.17 -20.41
C GLN A 26 -9.47 13.68 -20.30
N HIS A 27 -8.91 13.31 -19.18
CA HIS A 27 -8.75 11.90 -18.87
C HIS A 27 -10.14 11.26 -18.81
N PRO A 28 -10.39 10.19 -19.58
CA PRO A 28 -11.68 9.54 -19.59
C PRO A 28 -12.04 9.11 -18.17
N ALA A 29 -13.30 9.33 -17.79
CA ALA A 29 -13.84 8.81 -16.54
C ALA A 29 -13.57 7.30 -16.46
N ALA A 30 -13.34 6.77 -15.23
CA ALA A 30 -13.15 5.34 -15.03
C ALA A 30 -14.28 4.57 -15.73
N SER A 31 -13.95 3.62 -16.61
CA SER A 31 -14.96 2.81 -17.25
C SER A 31 -15.69 1.97 -16.20
N GLY A 32 -17.01 1.80 -16.34
CA GLY A 32 -17.78 0.97 -15.40
C GLY A 32 -17.18 -0.42 -15.23
N GLU A 33 -16.62 -1.00 -16.31
CA GLU A 33 -15.93 -2.28 -16.28
C GLU A 33 -14.65 -2.29 -15.43
N ALA A 34 -13.87 -1.21 -15.47
CA ALA A 34 -12.66 -1.10 -14.64
C ALA A 34 -13.02 -1.06 -13.14
N LEU A 35 -14.08 -0.36 -12.78
CA LEU A 35 -14.57 -0.31 -11.40
C LEU A 35 -15.15 -1.65 -10.96
N GLN A 36 -15.89 -2.34 -11.82
CA GLN A 36 -16.39 -3.69 -11.53
C GLN A 36 -15.25 -4.69 -11.31
N LEU A 37 -14.19 -4.62 -12.11
CA LEU A 37 -13.02 -5.47 -11.94
C LEU A 37 -12.31 -5.17 -10.62
N LEU A 38 -12.15 -3.90 -10.29
CA LEU A 38 -11.56 -3.48 -9.01
C LEU A 38 -12.40 -3.96 -7.81
N GLN A 39 -13.73 -3.92 -7.92
CA GLN A 39 -14.64 -4.45 -6.89
C GLN A 39 -14.50 -5.97 -6.74
N LYS A 40 -14.29 -6.71 -7.83
CA LYS A 40 -14.00 -8.15 -7.75
C LYS A 40 -12.72 -8.40 -6.95
N VAL A 41 -11.64 -7.63 -7.20
CA VAL A 41 -10.37 -7.76 -6.43
C VAL A 41 -10.59 -7.56 -4.95
N ALA A 42 -11.33 -6.54 -4.55
CA ALA A 42 -11.59 -6.25 -3.14
C ALA A 42 -12.34 -7.39 -2.40
N THR A 43 -13.07 -8.23 -3.14
CA THR A 43 -13.84 -9.35 -2.57
C THR A 43 -13.20 -10.71 -2.77
N ALA A 44 -12.37 -10.87 -3.79
CA ALA A 44 -11.78 -12.17 -4.16
C ALA A 44 -10.88 -12.73 -3.06
N ALA A 45 -10.08 -11.88 -2.44
CA ALA A 45 -9.16 -12.28 -1.37
C ALA A 45 -9.86 -12.93 -0.16
N GLN A 46 -11.15 -12.62 0.05
CA GLN A 46 -11.95 -13.19 1.14
C GLN A 46 -12.77 -14.42 0.73
N LYS A 47 -12.80 -14.78 -0.56
CA LYS A 47 -13.72 -15.82 -1.07
C LYS A 47 -12.99 -16.93 -1.80
N VAL A 48 -11.79 -16.69 -2.31
CA VAL A 48 -11.09 -17.63 -3.17
C VAL A 48 -10.13 -18.47 -2.34
N THR A 49 -10.30 -19.79 -2.37
CA THR A 49 -9.30 -20.72 -1.84
C THR A 49 -8.27 -21.01 -2.91
N TYR A 50 -6.99 -20.84 -2.59
CA TYR A 50 -5.88 -21.05 -3.51
C TYR A 50 -4.56 -21.35 -2.78
N SER A 51 -3.60 -21.86 -3.53
CA SER A 51 -2.21 -21.95 -3.12
C SER A 51 -1.28 -21.57 -4.28
N GLY A 52 -0.14 -20.96 -3.98
CA GLY A 52 0.77 -20.54 -5.03
C GLY A 52 2.14 -20.14 -4.50
N VAL A 53 3.05 -19.94 -5.44
CA VAL A 53 4.37 -19.37 -5.21
C VAL A 53 4.43 -18.03 -5.91
N PHE A 54 4.96 -17.04 -5.26
CA PHE A 54 5.15 -15.70 -5.84
C PHE A 54 6.53 -15.14 -5.49
N ILE A 55 6.98 -14.23 -6.32
CA ILE A 55 8.18 -13.43 -6.09
C ILE A 55 7.73 -12.03 -5.70
N TYR A 56 8.26 -11.56 -4.58
CA TYR A 56 8.16 -10.16 -4.14
C TYR A 56 9.47 -9.45 -4.43
N GLN A 57 9.39 -8.28 -5.07
CA GLN A 57 10.54 -7.42 -5.39
C GLN A 57 10.35 -6.05 -4.77
N ASN A 58 11.40 -5.54 -4.13
CA ASN A 58 11.43 -4.21 -3.55
C ASN A 58 12.83 -3.60 -3.77
N GLY A 59 12.93 -2.72 -4.74
CA GLY A 59 14.22 -2.23 -5.24
C GLY A 59 15.08 -3.37 -5.77
N SER A 60 16.27 -3.55 -5.21
CA SER A 60 17.21 -4.63 -5.56
C SER A 60 16.98 -5.93 -4.79
N ARG A 61 16.05 -5.98 -3.84
CA ARG A 61 15.76 -7.17 -3.04
C ARG A 61 14.64 -7.98 -3.68
N SER A 62 14.81 -9.30 -3.67
CA SER A 62 13.82 -10.26 -4.13
C SER A 62 13.62 -11.31 -3.05
N GLU A 63 12.39 -11.73 -2.82
CA GLU A 63 12.01 -12.79 -1.88
C GLU A 63 10.98 -13.69 -2.54
N THR A 64 11.20 -14.99 -2.52
CA THR A 64 10.26 -15.99 -3.00
C THR A 64 9.48 -16.54 -1.81
N SER A 65 8.16 -16.55 -1.93
CA SER A 65 7.27 -17.02 -0.88
C SER A 65 6.21 -17.94 -1.43
N ARG A 66 5.76 -18.88 -0.60
CA ARG A 66 4.58 -19.71 -0.82
C ARG A 66 3.43 -19.21 0.02
N ILE A 67 2.27 -19.09 -0.59
CA ILE A 67 1.04 -18.77 0.11
C ILE A 67 0.04 -19.92 -0.03
N THR A 68 -0.65 -20.23 1.07
CA THR A 68 -1.85 -21.06 1.08
C THR A 68 -2.95 -20.26 1.75
N HIS A 69 -4.05 -20.07 1.04
CA HIS A 69 -5.23 -19.37 1.51
C HIS A 69 -6.43 -20.31 1.44
N LEU A 70 -7.06 -20.54 2.55
CA LEU A 70 -8.18 -21.47 2.70
C LEU A 70 -9.36 -20.79 3.37
N ILE A 71 -10.52 -20.88 2.74
CA ILE A 71 -11.81 -20.53 3.35
C ILE A 71 -12.53 -21.82 3.66
N ASP A 72 -12.83 -22.05 4.94
CA ASP A 72 -13.52 -23.25 5.39
C ASP A 72 -14.41 -22.99 6.60
N GLY A 73 -15.70 -23.39 6.50
CA GLY A 73 -16.67 -23.23 7.58
C GLY A 73 -16.84 -21.79 8.08
N GLY A 74 -16.64 -20.79 7.21
CA GLY A 74 -16.68 -19.37 7.58
C GLY A 74 -15.40 -18.84 8.24
N ASN A 75 -14.37 -19.68 8.40
CA ASN A 75 -13.06 -19.27 8.88
C ASN A 75 -12.11 -19.06 7.71
N GLU A 76 -11.21 -18.10 7.86
CA GLU A 76 -10.13 -17.79 6.93
C GLU A 76 -8.80 -18.21 7.53
N PHE A 77 -8.03 -19.00 6.76
CA PHE A 77 -6.70 -19.45 7.11
C PHE A 77 -5.73 -19.01 6.02
N GLU A 78 -4.66 -18.35 6.40
CA GLU A 78 -3.61 -17.95 5.48
C GLU A 78 -2.24 -18.33 6.07
N ARG A 79 -1.41 -19.00 5.27
CA ARG A 79 -0.03 -19.32 5.61
C ARG A 79 0.87 -18.77 4.52
N LEU A 80 1.76 -17.89 4.92
CA LEU A 80 2.84 -17.37 4.09
C LEU A 80 4.16 -17.95 4.59
N GLU A 81 4.90 -18.62 3.71
CA GLU A 81 6.17 -19.25 3.99
C GLU A 81 7.25 -18.65 3.09
N VAL A 82 8.29 -18.06 3.67
CA VAL A 82 9.46 -17.57 2.93
C VAL A 82 10.31 -18.75 2.52
N LEU A 83 10.64 -18.87 1.22
CA LEU A 83 11.34 -20.00 0.63
C LEU A 83 12.83 -19.75 0.42
N ASP A 84 13.27 -18.50 0.46
CA ASP A 84 14.67 -18.11 0.33
C ASP A 84 15.08 -17.19 1.49
N GLY A 85 16.38 -17.14 1.78
CA GLY A 85 16.90 -16.38 2.93
C GLY A 85 16.57 -17.00 4.29
N SER A 86 16.41 -16.15 5.32
CA SER A 86 16.10 -16.62 6.68
C SER A 86 14.67 -17.15 6.77
N PRO A 87 14.48 -18.38 7.26
CA PRO A 87 13.16 -18.99 7.36
C PRO A 87 12.21 -18.15 8.20
N ARG A 88 11.04 -17.85 7.64
CA ARG A 88 9.97 -17.12 8.31
C ARG A 88 8.62 -17.61 7.81
N GLU A 89 7.71 -17.82 8.74
CA GLU A 89 6.32 -18.12 8.41
C GLU A 89 5.40 -17.12 9.07
N VAL A 90 4.41 -16.66 8.33
CA VAL A 90 3.30 -15.86 8.86
C VAL A 90 2.02 -16.67 8.67
N MET A 91 1.33 -16.90 9.76
CA MET A 91 0.06 -17.60 9.76
C MET A 91 -1.04 -16.65 10.25
N ARG A 92 -2.17 -16.65 9.57
CA ARG A 92 -3.35 -15.92 9.97
C ARG A 92 -4.55 -16.85 10.06
N ARG A 93 -5.25 -16.76 11.16
CA ARG A 93 -6.56 -17.39 11.36
C ARG A 93 -7.53 -16.30 11.77
N ASN A 94 -8.41 -15.91 10.88
CA ASN A 94 -9.29 -14.74 11.06
C ASN A 94 -8.46 -13.49 11.43
N ASP A 95 -8.67 -12.95 12.65
CA ASP A 95 -8.00 -11.74 13.15
C ASP A 95 -6.69 -12.05 13.92
N GLU A 96 -6.37 -13.30 14.19
CA GLU A 96 -5.13 -13.68 14.86
C GLU A 96 -4.01 -13.88 13.82
N VAL A 97 -2.91 -13.18 14.00
CA VAL A 97 -1.69 -13.32 13.20
C VAL A 97 -0.56 -13.84 14.07
N SER A 98 0.08 -14.90 13.61
CA SER A 98 1.24 -15.52 14.24
C SER A 98 2.42 -15.46 13.29
N CYS A 99 3.54 -14.88 13.74
CA CYS A 99 4.80 -14.88 13.00
C CYS A 99 5.80 -15.82 13.68
N LEU A 100 6.25 -16.83 12.94
CA LEU A 100 7.22 -17.80 13.39
C LEU A 100 8.59 -17.43 12.84
N LEU A 101 9.56 -17.33 13.73
CA LEU A 101 10.97 -17.06 13.44
C LEU A 101 11.80 -18.26 13.92
N PRO A 102 12.01 -19.28 13.06
CA PRO A 102 12.63 -20.55 13.45
C PRO A 102 14.04 -20.41 14.02
N GLU A 103 14.85 -19.55 13.44
CA GLU A 103 16.25 -19.34 13.87
C GLU A 103 16.34 -18.82 15.31
N SER A 104 15.45 -17.93 15.70
CA SER A 104 15.39 -17.39 17.07
C SER A 104 14.45 -18.17 17.99
N LYS A 105 13.77 -19.21 17.49
CA LYS A 105 12.71 -19.96 18.19
C LYS A 105 11.66 -19.04 18.81
N MET A 106 11.28 -17.98 18.09
CA MET A 106 10.34 -16.98 18.53
C MET A 106 9.01 -17.10 17.79
N LEU A 107 7.93 -17.05 18.53
CA LEU A 107 6.54 -16.98 18.03
C LEU A 107 5.94 -15.65 18.50
N ILE A 108 5.68 -14.75 17.57
CA ILE A 108 5.03 -13.47 17.85
C ILE A 108 3.55 -13.62 17.49
N VAL A 109 2.67 -13.38 18.45
CA VAL A 109 1.21 -13.45 18.27
C VAL A 109 0.62 -12.05 18.44
N GLU A 110 -0.18 -11.62 17.48
CA GLU A 110 -0.85 -10.31 17.48
C GLU A 110 -2.31 -10.46 17.04
N GLN A 111 -3.22 -9.78 17.73
CA GLN A 111 -4.60 -9.60 17.27
C GLN A 111 -4.65 -8.36 16.37
N ARG A 112 -5.12 -8.52 15.14
CA ARG A 112 -5.16 -7.45 14.13
C ARG A 112 -6.57 -7.27 13.59
N ASN A 113 -7.20 -6.19 13.98
CA ASN A 113 -8.56 -5.87 13.53
C ASN A 113 -8.61 -5.04 12.24
N THR A 114 -7.48 -4.58 11.66
CA THR A 114 -7.51 -3.47 10.70
C THR A 114 -6.52 -3.52 9.55
N ARG A 115 -5.66 -4.53 9.40
CA ARG A 115 -4.74 -4.59 8.26
C ARG A 115 -5.18 -5.61 7.23
N PRO A 116 -5.48 -5.19 5.98
CA PRO A 116 -5.46 -6.13 4.89
C PRO A 116 -4.06 -6.73 4.80
N LEU A 117 -3.95 -8.04 4.86
CA LEU A 117 -2.73 -8.77 4.60
C LEU A 117 -2.66 -9.09 3.10
N PHE A 118 -1.43 -9.21 2.59
CA PHE A 118 -1.20 -9.71 1.25
C PHE A 118 -2.00 -11.01 1.00
N PRO A 119 -2.65 -11.18 -0.15
CA PRO A 119 -2.68 -10.29 -1.31
C PRO A 119 -3.80 -9.25 -1.30
N THR A 120 -4.49 -9.05 -0.19
CA THR A 120 -5.59 -8.08 -0.05
C THR A 120 -5.00 -6.67 0.07
N LEU A 121 -4.68 -6.08 -1.07
CA LEU A 121 -4.17 -4.70 -1.13
C LEU A 121 -5.27 -3.65 -1.10
N LEU A 122 -6.53 -4.07 -1.30
CA LEU A 122 -7.66 -3.16 -1.41
C LEU A 122 -8.53 -3.19 -0.17
N PRO A 123 -9.04 -2.04 0.29
CA PRO A 123 -10.06 -2.01 1.31
C PRO A 123 -11.37 -2.61 0.78
N GLY A 124 -12.20 -3.13 1.66
CA GLY A 124 -13.51 -3.67 1.30
C GLY A 124 -14.45 -2.63 0.65
N THR A 125 -14.16 -1.34 0.81
CA THR A 125 -14.89 -0.24 0.15
C THR A 125 -13.95 0.59 -0.71
N LEU A 126 -14.32 0.77 -1.97
CA LEU A 126 -13.61 1.58 -2.96
C LEU A 126 -14.19 3.01 -3.06
N ALA A 127 -15.06 3.38 -2.11
CA ALA A 127 -15.69 4.70 -2.09
C ALA A 127 -14.62 5.79 -1.99
N GLY A 128 -14.63 6.72 -2.93
CA GLY A 128 -13.68 7.84 -3.00
C GLY A 128 -12.39 7.54 -3.75
N LEU A 129 -12.07 6.28 -4.09
CA LEU A 129 -10.81 5.97 -4.78
C LEU A 129 -10.67 6.72 -6.12
N THR A 130 -11.76 6.83 -6.87
CA THR A 130 -11.79 7.53 -8.17
C THR A 130 -11.65 9.05 -8.06
N GLU A 131 -11.77 9.61 -6.87
CA GLU A 131 -11.49 11.04 -6.62
C GLU A 131 -9.98 11.31 -6.68
N TYR A 132 -9.17 10.29 -6.34
CA TYR A 132 -7.72 10.42 -6.21
C TYR A 132 -6.92 9.64 -7.25
N TYR A 133 -7.57 8.71 -7.96
CA TYR A 133 -6.95 7.92 -9.01
C TYR A 133 -7.80 7.88 -10.27
N HIS A 134 -7.14 7.93 -11.41
CA HIS A 134 -7.70 7.49 -12.68
C HIS A 134 -7.61 5.98 -12.78
N VAL A 135 -8.75 5.31 -12.79
CA VAL A 135 -8.84 3.86 -12.92
C VAL A 135 -9.14 3.51 -14.38
N ARG A 136 -8.25 2.77 -15.04
CA ARG A 136 -8.41 2.37 -16.45
C ARG A 136 -7.98 0.92 -16.68
N LYS A 137 -8.68 0.23 -17.57
CA LYS A 137 -8.24 -1.08 -18.07
C LYS A 137 -7.03 -0.90 -18.98
N GLY A 138 -6.09 -1.83 -18.88
CA GLY A 138 -4.95 -1.92 -19.76
C GLY A 138 -5.05 -3.15 -20.67
N THR A 139 -3.92 -3.77 -20.94
CA THR A 139 -3.79 -4.93 -21.83
C THR A 139 -4.19 -6.23 -21.15
N ILE A 140 -4.51 -7.24 -21.96
CA ILE A 140 -4.61 -8.64 -21.55
C ILE A 140 -3.20 -9.24 -21.61
N GLY A 141 -2.86 -10.07 -20.64
CA GLY A 141 -1.59 -10.76 -20.55
C GLY A 141 -1.72 -12.11 -19.86
N ARG A 142 -0.58 -12.69 -19.45
CA ARG A 142 -0.56 -13.99 -18.80
C ARG A 142 0.36 -13.95 -17.58
N ILE A 143 -0.17 -14.33 -16.41
CA ILE A 143 0.57 -14.42 -15.15
C ILE A 143 0.39 -15.82 -14.58
N ALA A 144 1.47 -16.49 -14.22
CA ALA A 144 1.44 -17.88 -13.74
C ALA A 144 0.63 -18.84 -14.63
N GLY A 145 0.67 -18.64 -15.96
CA GLY A 145 -0.10 -19.43 -16.91
C GLY A 145 -1.59 -19.03 -17.04
N ILE A 146 -2.09 -18.07 -16.28
CA ILE A 146 -3.49 -17.65 -16.27
C ILE A 146 -3.65 -16.37 -17.10
N GLU A 147 -4.66 -16.34 -17.98
CA GLU A 147 -5.04 -15.11 -18.67
C GLU A 147 -5.48 -14.06 -17.66
N SER A 148 -4.97 -12.86 -17.78
CA SER A 148 -5.17 -11.79 -16.80
C SER A 148 -5.39 -10.45 -17.48
N GLN A 149 -6.27 -9.64 -16.91
CA GLN A 149 -6.55 -8.28 -17.32
C GLN A 149 -5.73 -7.29 -16.47
N SER A 150 -4.97 -6.41 -17.12
CA SER A 150 -4.31 -5.36 -16.38
C SER A 150 -5.26 -4.19 -16.06
N LEU A 151 -5.05 -3.59 -14.90
CA LEU A 151 -5.76 -2.41 -14.42
C LEU A 151 -4.73 -1.40 -13.92
N HIS A 152 -4.87 -0.16 -14.32
CA HIS A 152 -4.01 0.94 -13.90
C HIS A 152 -4.79 1.91 -13.02
N MET A 153 -4.13 2.34 -11.95
CA MET A 153 -4.61 3.40 -11.08
C MET A 153 -3.54 4.50 -11.09
N ASP A 154 -3.76 5.48 -11.96
CA ASP A 154 -2.86 6.60 -12.14
C ASP A 154 -3.25 7.71 -11.14
N PRO A 155 -2.33 8.23 -10.32
CA PRO A 155 -2.65 9.24 -9.32
C PRO A 155 -3.08 10.55 -9.95
N ARG A 156 -3.97 11.29 -9.30
CA ARG A 156 -4.44 12.63 -9.72
C ARG A 156 -3.64 13.77 -9.08
N ASP A 157 -2.76 13.44 -8.15
CA ASP A 157 -1.92 14.41 -7.43
C ASP A 157 -0.50 13.86 -7.21
N GLU A 158 0.37 14.66 -6.63
CA GLU A 158 1.79 14.35 -6.38
C GLU A 158 2.03 13.64 -5.05
N PHE A 159 0.97 13.27 -4.30
CA PHE A 159 1.09 12.74 -2.94
C PHE A 159 1.01 11.23 -2.87
N ARG A 160 0.88 10.55 -4.00
CA ARG A 160 0.74 9.10 -4.08
C ARG A 160 1.39 8.53 -5.32
N TYR A 161 1.75 7.27 -5.24
CA TYR A 161 2.28 6.52 -6.37
C TYR A 161 1.15 5.89 -7.20
N GLY A 162 1.47 5.55 -8.44
CA GLY A 162 0.59 4.78 -9.31
C GLY A 162 0.61 3.29 -8.96
N HIS A 163 -0.46 2.58 -9.37
CA HIS A 163 -0.53 1.13 -9.22
C HIS A 163 -0.89 0.46 -10.54
N GLN A 164 -0.32 -0.71 -10.76
CA GLN A 164 -0.72 -1.60 -11.84
C GLN A 164 -1.04 -2.98 -11.28
N PHE A 165 -2.26 -3.44 -11.52
CA PHE A 165 -2.74 -4.77 -11.12
C PHE A 165 -2.92 -5.65 -12.34
N TRP A 166 -2.66 -6.95 -12.19
CA TRP A 166 -3.00 -8.00 -13.12
C TRP A 166 -3.93 -8.96 -12.41
N ILE A 167 -5.11 -9.12 -12.94
CA ILE A 167 -6.26 -9.71 -12.27
C ILE A 167 -6.78 -10.86 -13.12
N ASP A 168 -7.05 -12.00 -12.51
CA ASP A 168 -7.83 -13.05 -13.12
C ASP A 168 -9.29 -12.55 -13.29
N PRO A 169 -9.79 -12.36 -14.50
CA PRO A 169 -11.12 -11.82 -14.72
C PRO A 169 -12.25 -12.74 -14.23
N GLN A 170 -11.99 -14.04 -14.08
CA GLN A 170 -12.96 -15.02 -13.61
C GLN A 170 -13.12 -14.97 -12.10
N THR A 171 -12.04 -15.08 -11.35
CA THR A 171 -12.06 -15.14 -9.89
C THR A 171 -11.95 -13.79 -9.22
N GLY A 172 -11.38 -12.79 -9.90
CA GLY A 172 -10.99 -11.50 -9.34
C GLY A 172 -9.69 -11.54 -8.54
N LEU A 173 -9.00 -12.71 -8.48
CA LEU A 173 -7.76 -12.80 -7.72
C LEU A 173 -6.67 -11.95 -8.36
N LEU A 174 -5.94 -11.22 -7.51
CA LEU A 174 -4.79 -10.42 -7.91
C LEU A 174 -3.59 -11.32 -8.14
N LEU A 175 -3.13 -11.40 -9.39
CA LEU A 175 -2.04 -12.29 -9.81
C LEU A 175 -0.67 -11.59 -9.80
N LYS A 176 -0.67 -10.28 -10.03
CA LYS A 176 0.50 -9.41 -9.95
C LYS A 176 0.06 -8.01 -9.57
N ALA A 177 0.83 -7.33 -8.71
CA ALA A 177 0.70 -5.91 -8.46
C ALA A 177 2.06 -5.24 -8.53
N SER A 178 2.06 -3.98 -8.97
CA SER A 178 3.24 -3.13 -8.98
C SER A 178 2.87 -1.75 -8.47
N LEU A 179 3.71 -1.21 -7.59
CA LEU A 179 3.72 0.19 -7.19
C LEU A 179 4.64 0.95 -8.15
N LEU A 180 4.15 2.02 -8.75
CA LEU A 180 4.85 2.74 -9.82
C LEU A 180 5.21 4.15 -9.36
N ASN A 181 6.46 4.56 -9.60
CA ASN A 181 6.86 5.95 -9.38
C ASN A 181 6.23 6.89 -10.42
N GLU A 182 6.54 8.18 -10.33
CA GLU A 182 6.07 9.23 -11.24
C GLU A 182 6.48 9.02 -12.71
N ASN A 183 7.53 8.24 -12.96
CA ASN A 183 8.01 7.88 -14.30
C ASN A 183 7.41 6.56 -14.80
N GLY A 184 6.47 5.95 -14.06
CA GLY A 184 5.87 4.67 -14.38
C GLY A 184 6.78 3.46 -14.16
N GLN A 185 7.90 3.63 -13.46
CA GLN A 185 8.83 2.54 -13.15
C GLN A 185 8.42 1.84 -11.84
N PRO A 186 8.51 0.51 -11.76
CA PRO A 186 8.15 -0.22 -10.58
C PRO A 186 9.14 0.04 -9.44
N LEU A 187 8.62 0.49 -8.29
CA LEU A 187 9.34 0.59 -7.02
C LEU A 187 9.28 -0.73 -6.26
N GLU A 188 8.13 -1.38 -6.35
CA GLU A 188 7.80 -2.61 -5.66
C GLU A 188 6.86 -3.43 -6.53
N SER A 189 6.97 -4.74 -6.50
CA SER A 189 6.02 -5.61 -7.15
C SER A 189 5.96 -6.98 -6.49
N PHE A 190 4.82 -7.64 -6.61
CA PHE A 190 4.75 -9.09 -6.49
C PHE A 190 4.14 -9.71 -7.74
N ALA A 191 4.48 -10.97 -8.02
CA ALA A 191 3.88 -11.72 -9.12
C ALA A 191 3.89 -13.22 -8.78
N PHE A 192 2.74 -13.88 -8.95
CA PHE A 192 2.68 -15.32 -8.89
C PHE A 192 3.49 -15.95 -10.04
N THR A 193 4.28 -16.96 -9.70
CA THR A 193 4.97 -17.85 -10.65
C THR A 193 4.23 -19.16 -10.82
N GLU A 194 3.55 -19.61 -9.75
CA GLU A 194 2.67 -20.79 -9.73
C GLU A 194 1.40 -20.45 -8.96
N LEU A 195 0.25 -20.91 -9.44
CA LEU A 195 -1.03 -20.73 -8.76
C LEU A 195 -1.95 -21.91 -9.04
N ARG A 196 -2.61 -22.37 -8.00
CA ARG A 196 -3.65 -23.42 -8.05
C ARG A 196 -4.86 -22.96 -7.27
N TYR A 197 -6.01 -23.06 -7.88
CA TYR A 197 -7.29 -22.83 -7.23
C TYR A 197 -7.85 -24.10 -6.58
N GLY A 198 -8.68 -23.91 -5.58
CA GLY A 198 -9.42 -24.96 -4.91
C GLY A 198 -8.79 -25.44 -3.61
N ILE A 199 -9.52 -26.33 -2.94
CA ILE A 199 -9.18 -26.85 -1.64
C ILE A 199 -7.96 -27.76 -1.75
N PRO A 200 -6.91 -27.61 -0.92
CA PRO A 200 -5.80 -28.57 -0.85
C PRO A 200 -6.31 -29.97 -0.56
N GLN A 201 -5.67 -31.00 -1.13
CA GLN A 201 -6.05 -32.41 -0.90
C GLN A 201 -5.98 -32.80 0.57
N ASP A 202 -5.15 -32.13 1.36
CA ASP A 202 -4.94 -32.39 2.78
C ASP A 202 -5.26 -31.15 3.61
N VAL A 203 -6.55 -30.78 3.65
CA VAL A 203 -7.07 -29.64 4.43
C VAL A 203 -6.75 -29.78 5.90
N ASP A 204 -6.85 -30.99 6.44
CA ASP A 204 -6.61 -31.23 7.87
C ASP A 204 -5.14 -31.05 8.25
N ALA A 205 -4.20 -31.44 7.38
CA ALA A 205 -2.79 -31.15 7.61
C ALA A 205 -2.47 -29.65 7.50
N VAL A 206 -3.16 -28.93 6.61
CA VAL A 206 -3.04 -27.47 6.54
C VAL A 206 -3.52 -26.86 7.86
N LYS A 207 -4.73 -27.23 8.35
CA LYS A 207 -5.28 -26.73 9.61
C LYS A 207 -4.44 -27.12 10.83
N ALA A 208 -3.95 -28.36 10.88
CA ALA A 208 -3.09 -28.83 11.97
C ALA A 208 -1.84 -27.97 12.16
N LYS A 209 -1.30 -27.37 11.09
CA LYS A 209 -0.18 -26.43 11.19
C LYS A 209 -0.52 -25.16 11.97
N PHE A 210 -1.77 -24.71 11.91
CA PHE A 210 -2.23 -23.54 12.67
C PHE A 210 -2.44 -23.86 14.16
N ASP A 211 -2.71 -25.13 14.47
CA ASP A 211 -2.90 -25.60 15.85
C ASP A 211 -1.58 -26.04 16.49
N ALA A 212 -0.56 -26.36 15.68
CA ALA A 212 0.76 -26.79 16.12
C ALA A 212 1.57 -25.62 16.69
N LYS A 213 1.07 -24.99 17.74
CA LYS A 213 1.85 -24.09 18.62
C LYS A 213 2.80 -24.96 19.46
N GLY A 214 3.69 -25.67 18.76
CA GLY A 214 4.46 -26.72 19.37
C GLY A 214 5.91 -26.38 19.63
N GLY A 215 6.41 -26.87 20.73
CA GLY A 215 7.82 -26.92 21.06
C GLY A 215 8.31 -25.80 21.96
N ASN A 216 9.60 -25.77 22.22
CA ASN A 216 10.29 -24.80 23.08
C ASN A 216 10.43 -23.40 22.41
N TRP A 217 9.30 -22.82 21.97
CA TRP A 217 9.26 -21.49 21.38
C TRP A 217 9.05 -20.42 22.46
N GLN A 218 9.78 -19.33 22.35
CA GLN A 218 9.49 -18.12 23.13
C GLN A 218 8.26 -17.45 22.52
N VAL A 219 7.14 -17.45 23.24
CA VAL A 219 5.92 -16.83 22.77
C VAL A 219 5.87 -15.38 23.25
N GLN A 220 5.88 -14.45 22.31
CA GLN A 220 5.72 -13.03 22.56
C GLN A 220 4.33 -12.59 22.10
N GLN A 221 3.46 -12.28 23.05
CA GLN A 221 2.18 -11.66 22.74
C GLN A 221 2.33 -10.15 22.61
N MET A 222 2.03 -9.64 21.41
CA MET A 222 1.99 -8.20 21.17
C MET A 222 0.69 -7.63 21.74
N ARG A 223 0.79 -6.96 22.87
CA ARG A 223 -0.34 -6.25 23.45
C ARG A 223 -0.44 -4.86 22.83
N SER A 224 -1.60 -4.51 22.34
CA SER A 224 -1.92 -3.17 21.87
C SER A 224 -3.25 -2.74 22.46
N SER A 225 -3.36 -1.46 22.79
CA SER A 225 -4.63 -0.85 23.16
C SER A 225 -5.08 0.11 22.07
N ASP A 226 -6.35 0.04 21.71
CA ASP A 226 -6.91 0.92 20.68
C ASP A 226 -6.95 2.36 21.16
N VAL A 227 -6.45 3.27 20.33
CA VAL A 227 -6.63 4.71 20.49
C VAL A 227 -7.90 5.12 19.75
N LYS A 228 -9.02 5.17 20.46
CA LYS A 228 -10.29 5.61 19.91
C LYS A 228 -10.39 7.14 19.93
N GLY A 229 -10.74 7.73 18.79
CA GLY A 229 -10.95 9.17 18.69
C GLY A 229 -9.69 10.01 18.81
N ASP A 230 -9.84 11.16 19.44
CA ASP A 230 -8.76 12.10 19.73
C ASP A 230 -8.08 11.69 21.06
N ASP A 231 -6.77 11.40 21.01
CA ASP A 231 -6.01 11.04 22.22
C ASP A 231 -5.73 12.22 23.16
N GLY A 232 -6.19 13.42 22.80
CA GLY A 232 -6.03 14.63 23.61
C GLY A 232 -4.62 15.25 23.58
N GLN A 233 -3.62 14.57 23.04
CA GLN A 233 -2.21 15.01 23.10
C GLN A 233 -1.69 15.54 21.77
N TRP A 234 -2.16 14.99 20.65
CA TRP A 234 -1.64 15.29 19.32
C TRP A 234 -2.73 15.82 18.40
N LEU A 235 -2.39 16.87 17.66
CA LEU A 235 -3.18 17.41 16.58
C LEU A 235 -2.51 17.10 15.26
N ILE A 236 -3.21 16.42 14.36
CA ILE A 236 -2.77 16.19 12.99
C ILE A 236 -3.66 17.06 12.10
N LYS A 237 -3.12 18.21 11.70
CA LYS A 237 -3.82 19.19 10.87
C LYS A 237 -3.79 18.76 9.42
N ALA A 238 -4.89 19.00 8.72
CA ALA A 238 -4.99 18.96 7.25
C ALA A 238 -4.10 17.88 6.61
N VAL A 239 -4.51 16.68 6.77
CA VAL A 239 -3.89 15.52 6.14
C VAL A 239 -3.97 15.65 4.63
N LEU A 240 -3.20 14.86 3.91
CA LEU A 240 -3.26 14.79 2.45
C LEU A 240 -4.68 14.45 1.98
N PRO A 241 -5.13 15.00 0.83
CA PRO A 241 -6.45 14.67 0.30
C PRO A 241 -6.69 13.17 0.21
N GLY A 242 -7.85 12.71 0.69
CA GLY A 242 -8.22 11.29 0.67
C GLY A 242 -7.68 10.43 1.80
N PHE A 243 -6.59 10.82 2.44
CA PHE A 243 -6.05 10.05 3.57
C PHE A 243 -6.92 10.23 4.80
N ARG A 244 -7.37 9.11 5.36
CA ARG A 244 -8.17 9.07 6.59
C ARG A 244 -7.49 8.17 7.60
N ARG A 245 -7.59 8.50 8.87
CA ARG A 245 -7.13 7.62 9.92
C ARG A 245 -7.98 6.36 9.92
N ILE A 246 -7.31 5.21 9.75
CA ILE A 246 -7.95 3.89 9.76
C ILE A 246 -7.65 3.11 11.03
N SER A 247 -6.57 3.44 11.74
CA SER A 247 -6.19 2.77 12.97
C SER A 247 -5.41 3.69 13.89
N GLY A 248 -5.45 3.42 15.18
CA GLY A 248 -4.57 3.99 16.18
C GLY A 248 -4.41 3.02 17.34
N THR A 249 -3.15 2.79 17.74
CA THR A 249 -2.82 1.88 18.83
C THR A 249 -1.73 2.48 19.71
N ARG A 250 -1.78 2.17 21.02
CA ARG A 250 -0.67 2.35 21.95
C ARG A 250 -0.04 1.00 22.19
N ARG A 251 1.27 0.94 22.05
CA ARG A 251 2.04 -0.27 22.30
C ARG A 251 3.50 0.05 22.54
N GLN A 252 4.21 -0.87 23.14
CA GLN A 252 5.66 -0.82 23.19
C GLN A 252 6.22 -1.10 21.79
N LEU A 253 6.84 -0.09 21.18
CA LEU A 253 7.36 -0.19 19.79
C LEU A 253 8.76 -0.79 19.73
N ARG A 254 9.50 -0.76 20.86
CA ARG A 254 10.84 -1.34 21.03
C ARG A 254 10.93 -2.02 22.40
N PRO A 255 11.71 -3.10 22.54
CA PRO A 255 12.00 -3.69 23.84
C PRO A 255 12.51 -2.61 24.82
N ASP A 256 12.04 -2.64 26.06
CA ASP A 256 12.43 -1.72 27.15
C ASP A 256 12.21 -0.23 26.91
N ALA A 257 11.46 0.14 25.85
CA ALA A 257 11.03 1.52 25.63
C ALA A 257 9.66 1.78 26.25
N PRO A 258 9.35 3.03 26.63
CA PRO A 258 8.00 3.44 26.99
C PRO A 258 7.02 3.14 25.84
N GLU A 259 5.73 2.99 26.18
CA GLU A 259 4.70 2.88 25.16
C GLU A 259 4.69 4.08 24.24
N GLY A 260 4.71 3.82 22.96
CA GLY A 260 4.51 4.79 21.89
C GLY A 260 3.12 4.67 21.30
N MET A 261 2.77 5.64 20.48
CA MET A 261 1.54 5.66 19.70
C MET A 261 1.84 5.38 18.24
N GLN A 262 1.05 4.51 17.63
CA GLN A 262 1.04 4.29 16.19
C GLN A 262 -0.33 4.69 15.65
N LEU A 263 -0.34 5.59 14.65
CA LEU A 263 -1.53 5.94 13.88
C LEU A 263 -1.31 5.53 12.43
N ILE A 264 -2.35 4.99 11.79
CA ILE A 264 -2.29 4.60 10.39
C ILE A 264 -3.35 5.38 9.64
N PHE A 265 -2.91 6.00 8.54
CA PHE A 265 -3.76 6.72 7.59
C PHE A 265 -3.70 6.02 6.24
N SER A 266 -4.81 6.00 5.51
CA SER A 266 -4.87 5.44 4.16
C SER A 266 -5.89 6.19 3.32
N ASP A 267 -5.65 6.21 2.01
CA ASP A 267 -6.59 6.66 0.99
C ASP A 267 -7.32 5.48 0.32
N GLY A 268 -7.00 4.26 0.78
CA GLY A 268 -7.54 3.00 0.24
C GLY A 268 -6.54 2.18 -0.57
N LEU A 269 -5.46 2.76 -1.06
CA LEU A 269 -4.35 2.08 -1.72
C LEU A 269 -3.03 2.34 -1.00
N ALA A 270 -2.66 3.60 -0.86
CA ALA A 270 -1.48 4.02 -0.15
C ALA A 270 -1.71 4.11 1.36
N SER A 271 -0.67 3.94 2.15
CA SER A 271 -0.73 4.01 3.60
C SER A 271 0.41 4.85 4.19
N ILE A 272 0.10 5.57 5.27
CA ILE A 272 1.05 6.34 6.05
C ILE A 272 0.92 5.93 7.52
N SER A 273 2.01 5.44 8.09
CA SER A 273 2.13 5.15 9.51
C SER A 273 2.85 6.29 10.22
N VAL A 274 2.28 6.75 11.31
CA VAL A 274 2.86 7.75 12.22
C VAL A 274 3.19 7.07 13.53
N PHE A 275 4.45 7.13 13.94
CA PHE A 275 4.91 6.65 15.24
C PHE A 275 5.31 7.85 16.09
N ILE A 276 4.81 7.90 17.30
CA ILE A 276 5.14 8.95 18.27
C ILE A 276 5.61 8.26 19.54
N GLU A 277 6.89 8.40 19.82
CA GLU A 277 7.55 7.76 20.96
C GLU A 277 8.13 8.82 21.90
N PRO A 278 8.04 8.66 23.24
CA PRO A 278 8.80 9.47 24.15
C PRO A 278 10.30 9.39 23.81
N ASP A 279 10.93 10.54 23.72
CA ASP A 279 12.35 10.60 23.41
C ASP A 279 13.18 10.52 24.69
N ALA A 280 13.88 9.42 24.86
CA ALA A 280 14.74 9.18 26.04
C ALA A 280 16.04 10.03 26.08
N GLY A 281 16.08 11.18 25.40
CA GLY A 281 17.22 12.09 25.46
C GLY A 281 18.45 11.66 24.65
N ARG A 282 18.29 10.78 23.66
CA ARG A 282 19.36 10.28 22.80
C ARG A 282 19.72 11.27 21.68
N GLY A 283 20.37 12.37 22.06
CA GLY A 283 21.05 13.25 21.12
C GLY A 283 20.14 14.23 20.36
N ASN A 284 20.77 15.27 19.84
CA ASN A 284 20.14 16.32 19.04
C ASN A 284 20.07 15.82 17.58
N GLU A 285 19.17 14.86 17.30
CA GLU A 285 18.99 14.36 15.93
C GLU A 285 18.15 15.34 15.12
N GLU A 286 18.76 15.88 14.07
CA GLU A 286 18.07 16.72 13.10
C GLU A 286 16.97 15.94 12.35
N ALA A 287 15.98 16.69 11.86
CA ALA A 287 14.95 16.14 11.00
C ALA A 287 15.57 15.48 9.76
N ARG A 288 15.23 14.22 9.48
CA ARG A 288 15.86 13.43 8.42
C ARG A 288 14.88 12.60 7.63
N ALA A 289 14.99 12.68 6.31
CA ALA A 289 14.35 11.74 5.40
C ALA A 289 15.18 10.46 5.27
N PHE A 290 14.54 9.33 5.03
CA PHE A 290 15.15 8.04 4.71
C PHE A 290 14.24 7.24 3.78
N SER A 291 14.79 6.22 3.11
CA SER A 291 14.04 5.33 2.23
C SER A 291 14.49 3.89 2.44
N MET A 292 13.56 2.96 2.36
CA MET A 292 13.79 1.51 2.40
C MET A 292 12.97 0.86 1.27
N GLY A 293 13.56 0.80 0.06
CA GLY A 293 12.84 0.37 -1.12
C GLY A 293 11.69 1.32 -1.48
N ALA A 294 10.48 0.80 -1.59
CA ALA A 294 9.28 1.59 -1.89
C ALA A 294 8.76 2.44 -0.72
N VAL A 295 9.18 2.09 0.50
CA VAL A 295 8.77 2.81 1.70
C VAL A 295 9.70 3.99 1.94
N ASN A 296 9.15 5.19 1.93
CA ASN A 296 9.84 6.40 2.35
C ASN A 296 9.53 6.72 3.81
N GLY A 297 10.40 7.47 4.45
CA GLY A 297 10.23 7.89 5.84
C GLY A 297 10.78 9.29 6.09
N TYR A 298 10.20 9.93 7.07
CA TYR A 298 10.66 11.21 7.60
C TYR A 298 10.59 11.18 9.12
N ARG A 299 11.69 11.47 9.79
CA ARG A 299 11.73 11.54 11.25
C ARG A 299 12.06 12.95 11.69
N ARG A 300 11.45 13.38 12.78
CA ARG A 300 11.76 14.63 13.46
C ARG A 300 11.42 14.55 14.93
N ARG A 301 12.04 15.43 15.71
CA ARG A 301 11.69 15.63 17.11
C ARG A 301 10.64 16.72 17.24
N ILE A 302 9.63 16.48 18.08
CA ILE A 302 8.63 17.48 18.46
C ILE A 302 8.53 17.46 19.98
N ALA A 303 8.93 18.54 20.63
CA ALA A 303 9.08 18.63 22.09
C ALA A 303 9.97 17.46 22.61
N ASP A 304 9.46 16.66 23.52
CA ASP A 304 10.13 15.51 24.14
C ASP A 304 9.76 14.16 23.45
N HIS A 305 9.32 14.20 22.20
CA HIS A 305 8.94 13.00 21.43
C HIS A 305 9.69 12.90 20.10
N LEU A 306 10.02 11.67 19.74
CA LEU A 306 10.45 11.31 18.40
C LEU A 306 9.21 10.96 17.56
N VAL A 307 9.03 11.68 16.47
CA VAL A 307 7.95 11.44 15.50
C VAL A 307 8.55 10.87 14.22
N ILE A 308 8.07 9.71 13.82
CA ILE A 308 8.45 9.02 12.58
C ILE A 308 7.20 8.86 11.73
N VAL A 309 7.25 9.39 10.52
CA VAL A 309 6.20 9.22 9.51
C VAL A 309 6.79 8.40 8.38
N MET A 310 6.14 7.30 8.02
CA MET A 310 6.63 6.44 6.94
C MET A 310 5.47 5.81 6.16
N GLY A 311 5.70 5.53 4.87
CA GLY A 311 4.67 4.95 4.01
C GLY A 311 5.12 4.75 2.57
N ASP A 312 4.26 4.10 1.81
CA ASP A 312 4.38 3.83 0.38
C ASP A 312 3.88 5.01 -0.47
N VAL A 313 4.39 6.19 -0.15
CA VAL A 313 4.05 7.47 -0.79
C VAL A 313 5.32 8.27 -1.11
N PRO A 314 5.27 9.25 -2.03
CA PRO A 314 6.42 10.11 -2.35
C PRO A 314 6.97 10.83 -1.10
N PRO A 315 8.29 11.11 -1.05
CA PRO A 315 8.92 11.78 0.09
C PRO A 315 8.31 13.15 0.42
N THR A 316 7.83 13.87 -0.61
CA THR A 316 7.15 15.17 -0.46
C THR A 316 5.86 15.05 0.35
N ALA A 317 5.10 13.97 0.13
CA ALA A 317 3.89 13.67 0.88
C ALA A 317 4.18 13.43 2.36
N LEU A 318 5.22 12.64 2.67
CA LEU A 318 5.59 12.36 4.06
C LEU A 318 6.08 13.59 4.80
N ARG A 319 6.87 14.43 4.14
CA ARG A 319 7.32 15.69 4.74
C ARG A 319 6.13 16.57 5.08
N ARG A 320 5.24 16.79 4.11
CA ARG A 320 4.02 17.57 4.33
C ARG A 320 3.16 17.00 5.46
N PHE A 321 3.04 15.67 5.51
CA PHE A 321 2.29 15.00 6.57
C PHE A 321 2.95 15.19 7.94
N ALA A 322 4.28 15.01 8.02
CA ALA A 322 5.03 15.21 9.25
C ALA A 322 4.93 16.65 9.76
N ASP A 323 4.95 17.63 8.85
CA ASP A 323 4.86 19.06 9.21
C ASP A 323 3.47 19.44 9.77
N ALA A 324 2.43 18.63 9.47
CA ALA A 324 1.08 18.82 9.99
C ALA A 324 0.85 18.25 11.39
N ILE A 325 1.85 17.59 11.99
CA ILE A 325 1.75 17.00 13.33
C ILE A 325 2.24 18.01 14.38
N GLU A 326 1.40 18.34 15.33
CA GLU A 326 1.71 19.25 16.43
C GLU A 326 1.20 18.70 17.77
N PRO A 327 1.87 19.00 18.90
CA PRO A 327 1.29 18.74 20.21
C PRO A 327 0.11 19.68 20.42
N LYS A 328 -0.95 19.20 21.05
CA LYS A 328 -2.04 20.09 21.46
C LYS A 328 -1.56 21.01 22.55
N ARG A 329 -1.81 22.29 22.40
CA ARG A 329 -1.60 23.25 23.46
C ARG A 329 -2.60 22.96 24.59
N LYS A 330 -2.09 22.81 25.80
CA LYS A 330 -2.91 22.72 27.02
C LYS A 330 -3.71 23.99 27.22
#